data_65030d6800150da1b22b2f76dc47211e
#
_entry.id   65030d6800150da1b22b2f76dc47211e
#
_cell.length_a   1.000
_cell.length_b   1.000
_cell.length_c   1.000
_cell.angle_alpha   90.00
_cell.angle_beta   90.00
_cell.angle_gamma   90.00
#
_symmetry.space_group_name_H-M   'P 1'
#
loop_
_entity.id
_entity.type
_entity.pdbx_description
1 polymer ?
#
loop_
_entity_poly.entity_id
_entity_poly.type
_entity_poly.pdbx_seq_one_letter_code
_entity_poly.pdbx_strand_id
1 'polypeptide(L)'
;MATDFFKETEEVVSKDMFANGVGTIFETISSAQKKYDSDIDVNTLLELHRSKYPALPDSSREPIEEVIKELDKYKPSNKIILKDLIIDFWKKDKAHKISDLSADIWLGNSDDFIALRTLVDSAIENTPEEEGNFQEVKDDVQDYINGWDQGFEFEFDLQSLADKI
;
A
#
# COMPACT_ATOMS: atom_id res chain seq x y z
N MET A 1 0.52 -5.52 23.61
CA MET A 1 -0.58 -6.06 22.74
C MET A 1 -0.78 -5.23 21.47
N ALA A 2 -0.87 -3.87 21.52
CA ALA A 2 -0.92 -3.04 20.33
C ALA A 2 0.44 -2.95 19.61
N THR A 3 1.51 -2.90 20.39
CA THR A 3 2.91 -2.86 19.92
C THR A 3 3.27 -4.05 19.04
N ASP A 4 2.83 -5.27 19.38
CA ASP A 4 3.12 -6.48 18.60
C ASP A 4 2.40 -6.44 17.24
N PHE A 5 1.13 -6.04 17.22
CA PHE A 5 0.35 -5.90 15.99
C PHE A 5 0.95 -4.83 15.06
N PHE A 6 1.44 -3.73 15.63
CA PHE A 6 2.11 -2.69 14.86
C PHE A 6 3.40 -3.23 14.21
N LYS A 7 4.23 -3.97 14.95
CA LYS A 7 5.45 -4.58 14.41
C LYS A 7 5.18 -5.56 13.27
N GLU A 8 4.10 -6.35 13.38
CA GLU A 8 3.69 -7.28 12.34
C GLU A 8 3.18 -6.59 11.06
N THR A 9 2.67 -5.37 11.17
CA THR A 9 2.06 -4.62 10.05
C THR A 9 2.93 -3.49 9.53
N GLU A 10 3.99 -3.10 10.25
CA GLU A 10 4.85 -1.96 9.91
C GLU A 10 5.53 -2.11 8.55
N GLU A 11 5.90 -3.33 8.15
CA GLU A 11 6.56 -3.61 6.89
C GLU A 11 5.59 -3.47 5.69
N VAL A 12 4.30 -3.65 5.94
CA VAL A 12 3.25 -3.63 4.92
C VAL A 12 2.65 -2.24 4.75
N VAL A 13 2.53 -1.50 5.85
CA VAL A 13 1.87 -0.19 5.87
C VAL A 13 2.87 0.94 5.69
N SER A 14 2.65 1.81 4.71
CA SER A 14 3.44 3.03 4.51
C SER A 14 2.55 4.28 4.57
N LYS A 15 3.16 5.44 4.86
CA LYS A 15 2.44 6.71 4.93
C LYS A 15 1.73 7.08 3.62
N ASP A 16 2.29 6.65 2.49
CA ASP A 16 1.80 6.99 1.15
C ASP A 16 0.52 6.22 0.77
N MET A 17 0.13 5.24 1.59
CA MET A 17 -1.15 4.53 1.47
C MET A 17 -2.33 5.35 2.01
N PHE A 18 -2.07 6.45 2.71
CA PHE A 18 -3.09 7.27 3.35
C PHE A 18 -3.24 8.62 2.67
N ALA A 19 -4.48 8.99 2.36
CA ALA A 19 -4.82 10.29 1.81
C ALA A 19 -4.97 11.38 2.90
N ASN A 20 -5.04 12.64 2.47
CA ASN A 20 -5.48 13.77 3.29
C ASN A 20 -4.74 13.98 4.62
N GLY A 21 -3.44 13.74 4.65
CA GLY A 21 -2.62 13.99 5.83
C GLY A 21 -2.67 12.87 6.90
N VAL A 22 -3.53 11.86 6.75
CA VAL A 22 -3.58 10.72 7.68
C VAL A 22 -2.25 9.96 7.75
N GLY A 23 -1.48 9.96 6.66
CA GLY A 23 -0.11 9.41 6.64
C GLY A 23 0.82 10.03 7.69
N THR A 24 0.60 11.30 8.09
CA THR A 24 1.38 11.94 9.15
C THR A 24 1.08 11.36 10.53
N ILE A 25 -0.16 10.88 10.74
CA ILE A 25 -0.54 10.17 11.97
C ILE A 25 0.22 8.85 12.04
N PHE A 26 0.18 8.07 10.97
CA PHE A 26 0.92 6.81 10.88
C PHE A 26 2.41 7.01 11.12
N GLU A 27 3.01 8.01 10.47
CA GLU A 27 4.44 8.33 10.64
C GLU A 27 4.77 8.76 12.08
N THR A 28 3.84 9.43 12.78
CA THR A 28 4.01 9.79 14.19
C THR A 28 3.95 8.55 15.08
N ILE A 29 2.99 7.67 14.86
CA ILE A 29 2.85 6.40 15.59
C ILE A 29 4.11 5.54 15.38
N SER A 30 4.55 5.37 14.12
CA SER A 30 5.74 4.60 13.76
C SER A 30 6.99 5.13 14.46
N SER A 31 7.20 6.45 14.41
CA SER A 31 8.35 7.08 15.07
C SER A 31 8.32 6.92 16.60
N ALA A 32 7.14 7.01 17.19
CA ALA A 32 6.98 6.88 18.62
C ALA A 32 7.14 5.43 19.09
N GLN A 33 6.61 4.46 18.35
CA GLN A 33 6.79 3.03 18.63
C GLN A 33 8.27 2.64 18.57
N LYS A 34 8.98 3.07 17.52
CA LYS A 34 10.44 2.84 17.40
C LYS A 34 11.24 3.44 18.54
N LYS A 35 10.80 4.58 19.08
CA LYS A 35 11.53 5.29 20.13
C LYS A 35 11.21 4.79 21.54
N TYR A 36 9.97 4.46 21.80
CA TYR A 36 9.48 4.22 23.17
C TYR A 36 9.07 2.76 23.42
N ASP A 37 8.86 1.97 22.36
CA ASP A 37 8.41 0.56 22.40
C ASP A 37 7.24 0.33 23.37
N SER A 38 6.28 1.26 23.37
CA SER A 38 5.13 1.26 24.29
C SER A 38 3.86 1.72 23.60
N ASP A 39 2.72 1.28 24.13
CA ASP A 39 1.41 1.76 23.70
C ASP A 39 1.29 3.27 23.97
N ILE A 40 0.72 4.00 23.01
CA ILE A 40 0.58 5.46 23.04
C ILE A 40 -0.91 5.78 23.16
N ASP A 41 -1.27 6.58 24.16
CA ASP A 41 -2.63 7.11 24.29
C ASP A 41 -2.87 8.28 23.31
N VAL A 42 -4.14 8.57 23.07
CA VAL A 42 -4.56 9.60 22.09
C VAL A 42 -4.04 10.99 22.43
N ASN A 43 -3.97 11.37 23.71
CA ASN A 43 -3.46 12.69 24.09
C ASN A 43 -1.96 12.81 23.82
N THR A 44 -1.21 11.79 24.18
CA THR A 44 0.22 11.69 23.88
C THR A 44 0.47 11.72 22.37
N LEU A 45 -0.35 11.03 21.58
CA LEU A 45 -0.25 11.04 20.12
C LEU A 45 -0.50 12.44 19.54
N LEU A 46 -1.49 13.17 20.06
CA LEU A 46 -1.76 14.57 19.67
C LEU A 46 -0.56 15.48 19.94
N GLU A 47 0.05 15.37 21.12
CA GLU A 47 1.22 16.17 21.49
C GLU A 47 2.43 15.83 20.62
N LEU A 48 2.69 14.56 20.38
CA LEU A 48 3.76 14.09 19.50
C LEU A 48 3.57 14.57 18.07
N HIS A 49 2.34 14.49 17.55
CA HIS A 49 2.02 14.96 16.20
C HIS A 49 2.24 16.48 16.07
N ARG A 50 1.76 17.27 17.02
CA ARG A 50 1.99 18.73 17.05
C ARG A 50 3.47 19.08 17.12
N SER A 51 4.21 18.36 17.94
CA SER A 51 5.65 18.54 18.07
C SER A 51 6.41 18.19 16.80
N LYS A 52 5.98 17.16 16.10
CA LYS A 52 6.63 16.69 14.85
C LYS A 52 6.32 17.60 13.66
N TYR A 53 5.12 18.19 13.63
CA TYR A 53 4.65 19.03 12.52
C TYR A 53 4.25 20.44 12.97
N PRO A 54 5.18 21.24 13.54
CA PRO A 54 4.87 22.56 14.10
C PRO A 54 4.43 23.57 13.04
N ALA A 55 4.89 23.40 11.79
CA ALA A 55 4.60 24.30 10.67
C ALA A 55 3.32 23.94 9.90
N LEU A 56 2.56 22.92 10.34
CA LEU A 56 1.35 22.53 9.67
C LEU A 56 0.27 23.63 9.84
N PRO A 57 -0.33 24.15 8.74
CA PRO A 57 -1.40 25.15 8.83
C PRO A 57 -2.60 24.62 9.61
N ASP A 58 -3.29 25.50 10.34
CA ASP A 58 -4.45 25.11 11.15
C ASP A 58 -5.55 24.44 10.33
N SER A 59 -5.80 24.93 9.12
CA SER A 59 -6.78 24.33 8.19
C SER A 59 -6.48 22.86 7.82
N SER A 60 -5.22 22.43 7.88
CA SER A 60 -4.82 21.06 7.66
C SER A 60 -4.66 20.28 8.96
N ARG A 61 -4.35 20.98 10.07
CA ARG A 61 -4.15 20.39 11.38
C ARG A 61 -5.46 19.95 12.03
N GLU A 62 -6.48 20.79 11.98
CA GLU A 62 -7.78 20.51 12.62
C GLU A 62 -8.38 19.19 12.17
N PRO A 63 -8.52 18.89 10.86
CA PRO A 63 -9.05 17.61 10.41
C PRO A 63 -8.22 16.40 10.88
N ILE A 64 -6.89 16.54 10.93
CA ILE A 64 -5.99 15.47 11.39
C ILE A 64 -6.17 15.22 12.89
N GLU A 65 -6.25 16.28 13.68
CA GLU A 65 -6.49 16.17 15.13
C GLU A 65 -7.86 15.57 15.44
N GLU A 66 -8.88 15.86 14.63
CA GLU A 66 -10.19 15.21 14.75
C GLU A 66 -10.07 13.69 14.49
N VAL A 67 -9.36 13.28 13.46
CA VAL A 67 -9.11 11.85 13.18
C VAL A 67 -8.40 11.20 14.37
N ILE A 68 -7.36 11.84 14.93
CA ILE A 68 -6.66 11.30 16.11
C ILE A 68 -7.62 11.12 17.30
N LYS A 69 -8.48 12.09 17.58
CA LYS A 69 -9.47 12.01 18.68
C LYS A 69 -10.51 10.92 18.45
N GLU A 70 -10.89 10.69 17.18
CA GLU A 70 -11.82 9.61 16.84
C GLU A 70 -11.21 8.22 17.08
N LEU A 71 -9.87 8.07 17.01
CA LEU A 71 -9.20 6.78 17.26
C LEU A 71 -9.53 6.21 18.65
N ASP A 72 -9.75 7.05 19.66
CA ASP A 72 -10.12 6.62 21.02
C ASP A 72 -11.48 5.90 21.09
N LYS A 73 -12.38 6.23 20.15
CA LYS A 73 -13.69 5.60 20.05
C LYS A 73 -13.66 4.23 19.37
N TYR A 74 -12.59 3.96 18.62
CA TYR A 74 -12.42 2.69 17.93
C TYR A 74 -11.94 1.61 18.89
N LYS A 75 -12.81 0.64 19.14
CA LYS A 75 -12.40 -0.60 19.81
C LYS A 75 -11.87 -1.55 18.72
N PRO A 76 -10.63 -2.00 18.84
CA PRO A 76 -10.06 -2.91 17.86
C PRO A 76 -10.93 -4.17 17.75
N SER A 77 -11.32 -4.47 16.53
CA SER A 77 -11.94 -5.73 16.15
C SER A 77 -10.94 -6.88 16.28
N ASN A 78 -11.32 -8.07 15.87
CA ASN A 78 -10.43 -9.21 15.80
C ASN A 78 -9.15 -8.85 15.02
N LYS A 79 -7.98 -9.04 15.65
CA LYS A 79 -6.67 -8.70 15.05
C LYS A 79 -6.40 -9.44 13.74
N ILE A 80 -6.87 -10.69 13.63
CA ILE A 80 -6.72 -11.50 12.42
C ILE A 80 -7.45 -10.82 11.25
N ILE A 81 -8.71 -10.42 11.48
CA ILE A 81 -9.49 -9.71 10.46
C ILE A 81 -8.83 -8.38 10.07
N LEU A 82 -8.28 -7.64 11.03
CA LEU A 82 -7.59 -6.39 10.74
C LEU A 82 -6.31 -6.63 9.92
N LYS A 83 -5.56 -7.68 10.20
CA LYS A 83 -4.37 -8.06 9.43
C LYS A 83 -4.75 -8.37 7.99
N ASP A 84 -5.78 -9.19 7.77
CA ASP A 84 -6.28 -9.52 6.43
C ASP A 84 -6.72 -8.27 5.66
N LEU A 85 -7.44 -7.35 6.31
CA LEU A 85 -7.86 -6.09 5.70
C LEU A 85 -6.67 -5.20 5.31
N ILE A 86 -5.64 -5.14 6.13
CA ILE A 86 -4.42 -4.38 5.84
C ILE A 86 -3.68 -4.99 4.65
N ILE A 87 -3.56 -6.30 4.60
CA ILE A 87 -2.93 -7.02 3.49
C ILE A 87 -3.71 -6.80 2.19
N ASP A 88 -5.04 -6.92 2.23
CA ASP A 88 -5.91 -6.67 1.06
C ASP A 88 -5.79 -5.20 0.58
N PHE A 89 -5.75 -4.25 1.50
CA PHE A 89 -5.55 -2.85 1.17
C PHE A 89 -4.18 -2.61 0.52
N TRP A 90 -3.11 -3.20 1.08
CA TRP A 90 -1.76 -3.12 0.53
C TRP A 90 -1.69 -3.69 -0.89
N LYS A 91 -2.29 -4.87 -1.13
CA LYS A 91 -2.36 -5.48 -2.46
C LYS A 91 -3.04 -4.55 -3.47
N LYS A 92 -4.15 -3.95 -3.08
CA LYS A 92 -4.91 -3.00 -3.93
C LYS A 92 -4.11 -1.73 -4.22
N ASP A 93 -3.43 -1.15 -3.22
CA ASP A 93 -2.58 0.02 -3.39
C ASP A 93 -1.43 -0.24 -4.37
N LYS A 94 -0.75 -1.39 -4.24
CA LYS A 94 0.32 -1.80 -5.15
C LYS A 94 -0.20 -2.01 -6.57
N ALA A 95 -1.31 -2.73 -6.72
CA ALA A 95 -1.94 -2.96 -8.03
C ALA A 95 -2.35 -1.64 -8.69
N HIS A 96 -2.89 -0.69 -7.94
CA HIS A 96 -3.27 0.63 -8.45
C HIS A 96 -2.04 1.40 -8.96
N LYS A 97 -0.97 1.49 -8.17
CA LYS A 97 0.26 2.18 -8.55
C LYS A 97 0.92 1.58 -9.80
N ILE A 98 0.94 0.25 -9.90
CA ILE A 98 1.45 -0.45 -11.10
C ILE A 98 0.57 -0.12 -12.31
N SER A 99 -0.76 -0.14 -12.14
CA SER A 99 -1.72 0.18 -13.20
C SER A 99 -1.56 1.62 -13.70
N ASP A 100 -1.47 2.58 -12.80
CA ASP A 100 -1.32 4.00 -13.14
C ASP A 100 -0.04 4.25 -13.93
N LEU A 101 1.10 3.75 -13.45
CA LEU A 101 2.37 3.91 -14.14
C LEU A 101 2.39 3.18 -15.50
N SER A 102 1.79 2.00 -15.58
CA SER A 102 1.63 1.28 -16.84
C SER A 102 0.77 2.05 -17.85
N ALA A 103 -0.31 2.68 -17.38
CA ALA A 103 -1.16 3.52 -18.22
C ALA A 103 -0.43 4.77 -18.70
N ASP A 104 0.35 5.43 -17.84
CA ASP A 104 1.17 6.59 -18.22
C ASP A 104 2.22 6.23 -19.27
N ILE A 105 2.87 5.08 -19.14
CA ILE A 105 3.81 4.59 -20.15
C ILE A 105 3.08 4.30 -21.47
N TRP A 106 1.93 3.63 -21.43
CA TRP A 106 1.15 3.32 -22.63
C TRP A 106 0.63 4.56 -23.35
N LEU A 107 0.26 5.61 -22.59
CA LEU A 107 -0.17 6.89 -23.15
C LEU A 107 1.01 7.77 -23.65
N GLY A 108 2.24 7.37 -23.40
CA GLY A 108 3.43 8.16 -23.74
C GLY A 108 3.70 9.33 -22.80
N ASN A 109 3.05 9.37 -21.62
CA ASN A 109 3.28 10.38 -20.59
C ASN A 109 4.53 10.09 -19.75
N SER A 110 5.02 8.86 -19.79
CA SER A 110 6.21 8.38 -19.09
C SER A 110 6.93 7.34 -19.92
N ASP A 111 8.24 7.20 -19.72
CA ASP A 111 9.08 6.13 -20.25
C ASP A 111 9.83 5.38 -19.14
N ASP A 112 9.36 5.53 -17.89
CA ASP A 112 10.04 5.01 -16.69
C ASP A 112 9.72 3.52 -16.44
N PHE A 113 10.19 2.65 -17.34
CA PHE A 113 10.14 1.20 -17.18
C PHE A 113 10.93 0.70 -15.96
N ILE A 114 11.94 1.48 -15.51
CA ILE A 114 12.73 1.11 -14.33
C ILE A 114 11.88 1.26 -13.06
N ALA A 115 11.14 2.37 -12.95
CA ALA A 115 10.20 2.55 -11.84
C ALA A 115 9.09 1.49 -11.84
N LEU A 116 8.54 1.17 -13.02
CA LEU A 116 7.53 0.11 -13.14
C LEU A 116 8.08 -1.24 -12.64
N ARG A 117 9.26 -1.64 -13.11
CA ARG A 117 9.93 -2.86 -12.65
C ARG A 117 10.14 -2.83 -11.14
N THR A 118 10.66 -1.73 -10.59
CA THR A 118 10.89 -1.59 -9.15
C THR A 118 9.61 -1.76 -8.34
N LEU A 119 8.47 -1.21 -8.83
CA LEU A 119 7.17 -1.39 -8.18
C LEU A 119 6.72 -2.85 -8.21
N VAL A 120 6.89 -3.54 -9.33
CA VAL A 120 6.53 -4.96 -9.48
C VAL A 120 7.42 -5.83 -8.59
N ASP A 121 8.73 -5.64 -8.65
CA ASP A 121 9.69 -6.39 -7.81
C ASP A 121 9.36 -6.18 -6.32
N SER A 122 9.12 -4.93 -5.90
CA SER A 122 8.69 -4.59 -4.53
C SER A 122 7.36 -5.25 -4.13
N ALA A 123 6.42 -5.38 -5.06
CA ALA A 123 5.15 -6.05 -4.79
C ALA A 123 5.34 -7.56 -4.58
N ILE A 124 6.27 -8.18 -5.31
CA ILE A 124 6.58 -9.61 -5.20
C ILE A 124 7.37 -9.90 -3.92
N GLU A 125 8.45 -9.14 -3.67
CA GLU A 125 9.34 -9.36 -2.54
C GLU A 125 8.71 -9.10 -1.17
N ASN A 126 7.86 -8.07 -1.10
CA ASN A 126 7.23 -7.65 0.16
C ASN A 126 5.77 -8.10 0.26
N THR A 127 5.34 -9.07 -0.53
CA THR A 127 4.00 -9.64 -0.35
C THR A 127 3.94 -10.31 1.01
N PRO A 128 3.05 -9.86 1.91
CA PRO A 128 2.91 -10.46 3.22
C PRO A 128 2.52 -11.93 3.09
N GLU A 129 3.22 -12.81 3.80
CA GLU A 129 2.86 -14.23 3.81
C GLU A 129 1.48 -14.40 4.43
N GLU A 130 0.53 -14.89 3.65
CA GLU A 130 -0.70 -15.45 4.19
C GLU A 130 -0.33 -16.79 4.84
N GLU A 131 -0.59 -16.95 6.12
CA GLU A 131 -0.43 -18.24 6.78
C GLU A 131 -1.36 -19.25 6.10
N GLY A 132 -0.87 -19.93 5.10
CA GLY A 132 -1.55 -21.10 4.56
C GLY A 132 -1.49 -21.42 3.08
N ASN A 133 -1.28 -20.51 2.12
CA ASN A 133 -1.45 -20.90 0.70
C ASN A 133 -0.54 -20.17 -0.30
N PHE A 134 0.54 -19.55 0.13
CA PHE A 134 1.36 -18.71 -0.76
C PHE A 134 2.17 -19.51 -1.79
N GLN A 135 2.51 -20.76 -1.49
CA GLN A 135 3.25 -21.59 -2.43
C GLN A 135 2.41 -21.86 -3.70
N GLU A 136 1.11 -22.14 -3.53
CA GLU A 136 0.21 -22.34 -4.68
C GLU A 136 0.05 -21.10 -5.56
N VAL A 137 -0.11 -19.91 -4.95
CA VAL A 137 -0.27 -18.66 -5.70
C VAL A 137 1.03 -18.25 -6.41
N LYS A 138 2.18 -18.50 -5.79
CA LYS A 138 3.48 -18.23 -6.39
C LYS A 138 3.72 -19.14 -7.61
N ASP A 139 3.32 -20.38 -7.51
CA ASP A 139 3.42 -21.35 -8.59
C ASP A 139 2.44 -20.98 -9.72
N ASP A 140 1.20 -20.58 -9.41
CA ASP A 140 0.20 -20.10 -10.38
C ASP A 140 0.65 -18.82 -11.11
N VAL A 141 1.24 -17.85 -10.41
CA VAL A 141 1.77 -16.63 -11.02
C VAL A 141 3.00 -16.92 -11.86
N GLN A 142 3.88 -17.81 -11.40
CA GLN A 142 5.06 -18.23 -12.15
C GLN A 142 4.66 -18.99 -13.42
N ASP A 143 3.64 -19.85 -13.35
CA ASP A 143 3.08 -20.56 -14.49
C ASP A 143 2.39 -19.59 -15.47
N TYR A 144 1.73 -18.56 -14.98
CA TYR A 144 1.14 -17.50 -15.80
C TYR A 144 2.21 -16.68 -16.53
N ILE A 145 3.30 -16.30 -15.84
CA ILE A 145 4.44 -15.59 -16.43
C ILE A 145 5.17 -16.47 -17.43
N ASN A 146 5.38 -17.74 -17.11
CA ASN A 146 6.00 -18.71 -18.00
C ASN A 146 5.12 -19.02 -19.23
N GLY A 147 3.79 -18.94 -19.07
CA GLY A 147 2.84 -19.05 -20.18
C GLY A 147 2.92 -17.85 -21.14
N TRP A 148 3.27 -16.66 -20.63
CA TRP A 148 3.53 -15.46 -21.46
C TRP A 148 4.81 -15.59 -22.29
N ASP A 149 5.82 -16.28 -21.78
CA ASP A 149 7.09 -16.50 -22.48
C ASP A 149 6.95 -17.53 -23.64
N GLN A 150 5.85 -18.32 -23.66
CA GLN A 150 5.53 -19.24 -24.74
C GLN A 150 4.81 -18.57 -25.93
N GLY A 151 4.79 -17.24 -25.97
CA GLY A 151 4.32 -16.46 -27.11
C GLY A 151 2.79 -16.51 -27.23
N PHE A 152 2.10 -15.50 -26.79
CA PHE A 152 0.87 -15.12 -27.46
C PHE A 152 1.26 -14.73 -28.89
N GLU A 153 1.18 -15.66 -29.83
CA GLU A 153 1.03 -15.33 -31.24
C GLU A 153 -0.30 -14.56 -31.35
N PHE A 154 -0.22 -13.24 -31.26
CA PHE A 154 -1.29 -12.42 -31.79
C PHE A 154 -1.26 -12.61 -33.29
N GLU A 155 -2.04 -13.54 -33.82
CA GLU A 155 -2.45 -13.50 -35.21
C GLU A 155 -3.26 -12.21 -35.39
N PHE A 156 -2.55 -11.11 -35.67
CA PHE A 156 -3.14 -9.95 -36.28
C PHE A 156 -3.58 -10.36 -37.70
N ASP A 157 -4.84 -10.74 -37.85
CA ASP A 157 -5.45 -10.87 -39.17
C ASP A 157 -5.57 -9.46 -39.78
N LEU A 158 -4.44 -9.04 -40.41
CA LEU A 158 -4.37 -7.78 -41.17
C LEU A 158 -5.32 -7.77 -42.38
N GLN A 159 -5.86 -8.93 -42.77
CA GLN A 159 -6.80 -9.05 -43.87
C GLN A 159 -8.19 -8.52 -43.50
N SER A 160 -8.60 -8.65 -42.24
CA SER A 160 -9.88 -8.11 -41.79
C SER A 160 -9.93 -6.58 -41.65
N LEU A 161 -8.77 -5.92 -41.62
CA LEU A 161 -8.63 -4.45 -41.59
C LEU A 161 -8.64 -3.85 -43.00
N ALA A 162 -8.17 -4.56 -44.00
CA ALA A 162 -8.14 -4.08 -45.38
C ALA A 162 -9.53 -4.05 -46.06
N ASP A 163 -10.46 -4.87 -45.60
CA ASP A 163 -11.82 -4.93 -46.16
C ASP A 163 -12.79 -3.88 -45.58
N LYS A 164 -12.30 -2.98 -44.70
CA LYS A 164 -13.09 -1.90 -44.07
C LYS A 164 -12.66 -0.48 -44.46
N ILE A 165 -11.74 -0.35 -45.42
CA ILE A 165 -11.34 0.93 -46.03
C ILE A 165 -11.79 0.98 -47.48
#